data_80a5e042c4c2139aa4892799d1c19b17
#
_entry.id   80a5e042c4c2139aa4892799d1c19b17
#
_cell.length_a   1.000
_cell.length_b   1.000
_cell.length_c   1.000
_cell.angle_alpha   90.00
_cell.angle_beta   90.00
_cell.angle_gamma   90.00
#
_symmetry.space_group_name_H-M   'P 1'
#
loop_
_entity.id
_entity.type
_entity.pdbx_description
1 polymer ?
#
loop_
_entity_poly.entity_id
_entity_poly.type
_entity_poly.pdbx_seq_one_letter_code
_entity_poly.pdbx_strand_id
1 'polypeptide(L)'
;MQDTGFAIPTSIMTKVIADLKQYGTVQRALLGIRGGSIGSSLMDDRQPIDKSGKTLADKAKELGVVEGVWVSEIVENGSAAGADIKVDDVIIGVDNKKVSNMADLQEALAKHRPGDKVKVKLMRDKKEKTVEVTLKNEQGTTKIVKDAGMEILGAAFKELPDDLKKQLNLGYGLQVTGVSSGKMSDAGVRKGFIILKANDQPMRKVSDLEEVMKAAVKSPNQVLFLTGVFPSGKRGYFAVDLTQE
;
A
#
# COMPACT_ATOMS: atom_id res chain seq x y z
N MET A 1 18.43 -16.81 -27.93
CA MET A 1 18.02 -16.04 -26.74
C MET A 1 17.33 -14.80 -27.25
N GLN A 2 16.06 -14.59 -26.95
CA GLN A 2 15.40 -13.33 -27.25
C GLN A 2 15.73 -12.34 -26.12
N ASP A 3 16.48 -11.30 -26.42
CA ASP A 3 16.74 -10.21 -25.50
C ASP A 3 15.44 -9.44 -25.25
N THR A 4 14.93 -9.54 -24.03
CA THR A 4 13.73 -8.80 -23.62
C THR A 4 14.18 -7.44 -23.12
N GLY A 5 14.03 -6.41 -23.95
CA GLY A 5 14.31 -5.03 -23.58
C GLY A 5 13.16 -4.46 -22.76
N PHE A 6 13.43 -3.90 -21.57
CA PHE A 6 12.47 -3.16 -20.76
C PHE A 6 12.70 -1.67 -20.92
N ALA A 7 11.64 -0.93 -21.26
CA ALA A 7 11.67 0.54 -21.33
C ALA A 7 10.74 1.13 -20.25
N ILE A 8 11.27 2.04 -19.44
CA ILE A 8 10.46 2.80 -18.49
C ILE A 8 9.95 4.05 -19.18
N PRO A 9 8.61 4.30 -19.20
CA PRO A 9 8.06 5.52 -19.77
C PRO A 9 8.65 6.78 -19.13
N THR A 10 9.02 7.77 -19.94
CA THR A 10 9.65 9.02 -19.50
C THR A 10 8.82 9.74 -18.43
N SER A 11 7.48 9.68 -18.53
CA SER A 11 6.58 10.29 -17.55
C SER A 11 6.72 9.70 -16.15
N ILE A 12 6.91 8.38 -16.05
CA ILE A 12 7.15 7.69 -14.78
C ILE A 12 8.53 8.07 -14.24
N MET A 13 9.55 8.07 -15.09
CA MET A 13 10.91 8.46 -14.71
C MET A 13 10.96 9.89 -14.18
N THR A 14 10.31 10.84 -14.86
CA THR A 14 10.25 12.25 -14.43
C THR A 14 9.59 12.37 -13.06
N LYS A 15 8.49 11.66 -12.81
CA LYS A 15 7.82 11.65 -11.52
C LYS A 15 8.71 11.04 -10.42
N VAL A 16 9.38 9.92 -10.69
CA VAL A 16 10.30 9.27 -9.74
C VAL A 16 11.43 10.20 -9.35
N ILE A 17 12.08 10.87 -10.31
CA ILE A 17 13.16 11.84 -10.07
C ILE A 17 12.63 13.03 -9.24
N ALA A 18 11.46 13.54 -9.56
CA ALA A 18 10.85 14.65 -8.82
C ALA A 18 10.53 14.24 -7.36
N ASP A 19 9.99 13.03 -7.16
CA ASP A 19 9.70 12.52 -5.83
C ASP A 19 10.99 12.33 -5.01
N LEU A 20 12.03 11.74 -5.59
CA LEU A 20 13.32 11.56 -4.91
C LEU A 20 13.97 12.89 -4.53
N LYS A 21 13.90 13.90 -5.42
CA LYS A 21 14.44 15.24 -5.12
C LYS A 21 13.65 15.95 -4.03
N GLN A 22 12.33 15.81 -4.02
CA GLN A 22 11.44 16.58 -3.14
C GLN A 22 11.18 15.89 -1.80
N TYR A 23 11.13 14.56 -1.80
CA TYR A 23 10.68 13.77 -0.65
C TYR A 23 11.70 12.75 -0.16
N GLY A 24 12.78 12.52 -0.89
CA GLY A 24 13.79 11.50 -0.57
C GLY A 24 13.34 10.07 -0.93
N THR A 25 12.08 9.87 -1.27
CA THR A 25 11.49 8.58 -1.62
C THR A 25 10.45 8.69 -2.70
N VAL A 26 10.21 7.61 -3.43
CA VAL A 26 9.18 7.55 -4.48
C VAL A 26 7.80 7.43 -3.84
N GLN A 27 6.91 8.35 -4.20
CA GLN A 27 5.53 8.33 -3.73
C GLN A 27 4.71 7.36 -4.58
N ARG A 28 4.37 6.20 -4.01
CA ARG A 28 3.56 5.17 -4.70
C ARG A 28 2.10 5.31 -4.30
N ALA A 29 1.26 5.56 -5.30
CA ALA A 29 -0.19 5.55 -5.14
C ALA A 29 -0.73 4.19 -5.56
N LEU A 30 -1.60 3.60 -4.74
CA LEU A 30 -2.16 2.27 -4.95
C LEU A 30 -3.68 2.34 -4.95
N LEU A 31 -4.32 1.49 -5.75
CA LEU A 31 -5.78 1.34 -5.73
C LEU A 31 -6.24 0.44 -4.57
N GLY A 32 -5.41 -0.49 -4.14
CA GLY A 32 -5.74 -1.39 -3.04
C GLY A 32 -6.74 -2.46 -3.44
N ILE A 33 -6.49 -3.13 -4.56
CA ILE A 33 -7.26 -4.29 -5.03
C ILE A 33 -6.31 -5.47 -5.27
N ARG A 34 -6.89 -6.68 -5.23
CA ARG A 34 -6.30 -7.89 -5.82
C ARG A 34 -7.19 -8.34 -6.96
N GLY A 35 -6.61 -9.03 -7.95
CA GLY A 35 -7.37 -9.49 -9.11
C GLY A 35 -6.51 -10.06 -10.22
N GLY A 36 -7.13 -10.32 -11.35
CA GLY A 36 -6.50 -10.89 -12.53
C GLY A 36 -6.78 -10.07 -13.79
N SER A 37 -5.90 -10.22 -14.78
CA SER A 37 -6.09 -9.61 -16.11
C SER A 37 -7.00 -10.48 -16.95
N ILE A 38 -8.10 -9.94 -17.46
CA ILE A 38 -8.95 -10.58 -18.46
C ILE A 38 -8.27 -10.50 -19.82
N GLY A 39 -8.31 -11.58 -20.60
CA GLY A 39 -7.74 -11.63 -21.96
C GLY A 39 -6.21 -11.72 -22.00
N SER A 40 -5.56 -11.98 -20.87
CA SER A 40 -4.13 -12.20 -20.80
C SER A 40 -3.80 -13.66 -21.10
N SER A 41 -2.99 -13.90 -22.13
CA SER A 41 -2.46 -15.23 -22.46
C SER A 41 -1.51 -15.79 -21.38
N LEU A 42 -1.19 -15.02 -20.36
CA LEU A 42 -0.32 -15.41 -19.25
C LEU A 42 -1.07 -16.04 -18.07
N MET A 43 -2.39 -15.89 -18.00
CA MET A 43 -3.23 -16.64 -17.06
C MET A 43 -3.94 -17.77 -17.81
N ASP A 44 -3.87 -18.95 -17.23
CA ASP A 44 -4.70 -20.06 -17.71
C ASP A 44 -6.17 -19.70 -17.45
N ASP A 45 -6.82 -19.12 -18.47
CA ASP A 45 -8.23 -18.69 -18.44
C ASP A 45 -9.21 -19.83 -18.07
N ARG A 46 -8.69 -21.06 -17.96
CA ARG A 46 -9.44 -22.27 -17.59
C ARG A 46 -9.42 -22.58 -16.11
N GLN A 47 -8.57 -21.92 -15.33
CA GLN A 47 -8.56 -22.16 -13.89
C GLN A 47 -9.77 -21.49 -13.22
N PRO A 48 -10.50 -22.23 -12.34
CA PRO A 48 -11.58 -21.65 -11.56
C PRO A 48 -11.10 -20.51 -10.68
N ILE A 49 -11.81 -19.39 -10.71
CA ILE A 49 -11.54 -18.21 -9.88
C ILE A 49 -12.35 -18.23 -8.58
N ASP A 50 -13.33 -19.12 -8.48
CA ASP A 50 -14.17 -19.26 -7.30
C ASP A 50 -14.59 -20.73 -7.08
N LYS A 51 -15.29 -20.96 -5.95
CA LYS A 51 -15.80 -22.31 -5.58
C LYS A 51 -16.92 -22.81 -6.50
N SER A 52 -17.51 -21.97 -7.35
CA SER A 52 -18.54 -22.33 -8.32
C SER A 52 -17.95 -22.92 -9.61
N GLY A 53 -16.63 -22.89 -9.76
CA GLY A 53 -15.93 -23.34 -10.94
C GLY A 53 -15.91 -22.33 -12.09
N LYS A 54 -16.40 -21.10 -11.89
CA LYS A 54 -16.32 -20.04 -12.89
C LYS A 54 -14.89 -19.66 -13.18
N THR A 55 -14.59 -19.37 -14.45
CA THR A 55 -13.28 -18.92 -14.92
C THR A 55 -13.30 -17.43 -15.23
N LEU A 56 -12.12 -16.82 -15.42
CA LEU A 56 -12.02 -15.43 -15.89
C LEU A 56 -12.68 -15.23 -17.26
N ALA A 57 -12.60 -16.23 -18.13
CA ALA A 57 -13.25 -16.20 -19.44
C ALA A 57 -14.78 -16.17 -19.33
N ASP A 58 -15.36 -16.93 -18.39
CA ASP A 58 -16.80 -16.90 -18.13
C ASP A 58 -17.24 -15.55 -17.58
N LYS A 59 -16.44 -14.96 -16.68
CA LYS A 59 -16.71 -13.63 -16.14
C LYS A 59 -16.65 -12.55 -17.21
N ALA A 60 -15.66 -12.63 -18.10
CA ALA A 60 -15.53 -11.72 -19.24
C ALA A 60 -16.77 -11.76 -20.15
N LYS A 61 -17.24 -12.96 -20.50
CA LYS A 61 -18.47 -13.15 -21.29
C LYS A 61 -19.71 -12.63 -20.57
N GLU A 62 -19.83 -12.91 -19.27
CA GLU A 62 -20.95 -12.46 -18.46
C GLU A 62 -21.06 -10.94 -18.45
N LEU A 63 -19.93 -10.21 -18.34
CA LEU A 63 -19.88 -8.76 -18.30
C LEU A 63 -19.79 -8.10 -19.67
N GLY A 64 -19.57 -8.89 -20.74
CA GLY A 64 -19.41 -8.37 -22.10
C GLY A 64 -18.11 -7.60 -22.32
N VAL A 65 -17.04 -7.97 -21.60
CA VAL A 65 -15.70 -7.38 -21.73
C VAL A 65 -14.73 -8.37 -22.33
N VAL A 66 -13.75 -7.88 -23.08
CA VAL A 66 -12.69 -8.71 -23.70
C VAL A 66 -11.34 -8.54 -23.01
N GLU A 67 -11.17 -7.47 -22.23
CA GLU A 67 -9.94 -7.12 -21.54
C GLU A 67 -10.24 -6.23 -20.33
N GLY A 68 -9.32 -6.15 -19.40
CA GLY A 68 -9.43 -5.35 -18.20
C GLY A 68 -8.86 -6.06 -16.97
N VAL A 69 -9.05 -5.46 -15.80
CA VAL A 69 -8.62 -6.04 -14.51
C VAL A 69 -9.84 -6.39 -13.68
N TRP A 70 -10.07 -7.68 -13.50
CA TRP A 70 -11.10 -8.19 -12.60
C TRP A 70 -10.68 -8.03 -11.14
N VAL A 71 -11.59 -7.54 -10.31
CA VAL A 71 -11.39 -7.32 -8.87
C VAL A 71 -11.86 -8.56 -8.10
N SER A 72 -10.91 -9.34 -7.57
CA SER A 72 -11.22 -10.51 -6.73
C SER A 72 -11.34 -10.16 -5.25
N GLU A 73 -10.61 -9.12 -4.81
CA GLU A 73 -10.58 -8.70 -3.40
C GLU A 73 -10.27 -7.20 -3.31
N ILE A 74 -10.86 -6.56 -2.31
CA ILE A 74 -10.57 -5.18 -1.94
C ILE A 74 -9.76 -5.20 -0.64
N VAL A 75 -8.57 -4.59 -0.70
CA VAL A 75 -7.68 -4.52 0.46
C VAL A 75 -8.28 -3.58 1.52
N GLU A 76 -8.42 -4.07 2.73
CA GLU A 76 -8.87 -3.27 3.87
C GLU A 76 -7.96 -2.03 4.04
N ASN A 77 -8.56 -0.85 4.18
CA ASN A 77 -7.88 0.45 4.20
C ASN A 77 -7.25 0.89 2.86
N GLY A 78 -7.37 0.12 1.78
CA GLY A 78 -6.98 0.54 0.43
C GLY A 78 -7.81 1.70 -0.11
N SER A 79 -7.42 2.27 -1.24
CA SER A 79 -8.17 3.36 -1.90
C SER A 79 -9.56 2.91 -2.33
N ALA A 80 -9.65 1.69 -2.87
CA ALA A 80 -10.91 1.12 -3.36
C ALA A 80 -11.92 0.87 -2.23
N ALA A 81 -11.47 0.57 -0.99
CA ALA A 81 -12.34 0.35 0.16
C ALA A 81 -13.16 1.59 0.56
N GLY A 82 -12.69 2.78 0.24
CA GLY A 82 -13.40 4.05 0.47
C GLY A 82 -14.19 4.57 -0.73
N ALA A 83 -14.24 3.80 -1.82
CA ALA A 83 -14.89 4.16 -3.07
C ALA A 83 -15.96 3.13 -3.46
N ASP A 84 -16.83 3.47 -4.43
CA ASP A 84 -17.83 2.50 -4.95
C ASP A 84 -17.20 1.52 -5.97
N ILE A 85 -16.11 0.87 -5.55
CA ILE A 85 -15.52 -0.29 -6.24
C ILE A 85 -15.89 -1.54 -5.45
N LYS A 86 -16.29 -2.61 -6.14
CA LYS A 86 -16.74 -3.87 -5.52
C LYS A 86 -15.97 -5.05 -6.06
N VAL A 87 -15.98 -6.13 -5.30
CA VAL A 87 -15.58 -7.44 -5.82
C VAL A 87 -16.46 -7.76 -7.03
N ASP A 88 -15.88 -8.41 -8.02
CA ASP A 88 -16.48 -8.73 -9.31
C ASP A 88 -16.56 -7.59 -10.33
N ASP A 89 -16.18 -6.38 -10.00
CA ASP A 89 -16.00 -5.34 -11.02
C ASP A 89 -14.83 -5.67 -11.94
N VAL A 90 -14.90 -5.17 -13.19
CA VAL A 90 -13.77 -5.20 -14.11
C VAL A 90 -13.35 -3.77 -14.43
N ILE A 91 -12.14 -3.41 -14.03
CA ILE A 91 -11.56 -2.10 -14.33
C ILE A 91 -11.11 -2.08 -15.77
N ILE A 92 -11.60 -1.10 -16.54
CA ILE A 92 -11.36 -0.92 -17.97
C ILE A 92 -10.66 0.40 -18.30
N GLY A 93 -10.48 1.29 -17.32
CA GLY A 93 -9.78 2.56 -17.51
C GLY A 93 -9.48 3.29 -16.21
N VAL A 94 -8.45 4.13 -16.25
CA VAL A 94 -8.12 5.10 -15.19
C VAL A 94 -7.90 6.44 -15.87
N ASP A 95 -8.66 7.46 -15.47
CA ASP A 95 -8.76 8.75 -16.12
C ASP A 95 -9.03 8.60 -17.64
N ASN A 96 -8.13 9.07 -18.47
CA ASN A 96 -8.24 8.96 -19.92
C ASN A 96 -7.45 7.79 -20.51
N LYS A 97 -6.83 6.93 -19.65
CA LYS A 97 -6.06 5.78 -20.11
C LYS A 97 -6.90 4.51 -20.04
N LYS A 98 -6.97 3.79 -21.16
CA LYS A 98 -7.54 2.44 -21.22
C LYS A 98 -6.67 1.49 -20.40
N VAL A 99 -7.31 0.57 -19.69
CA VAL A 99 -6.69 -0.49 -18.90
C VAL A 99 -7.13 -1.82 -19.47
N SER A 100 -6.19 -2.52 -20.12
CA SER A 100 -6.43 -3.83 -20.70
C SER A 100 -5.95 -4.98 -19.80
N ASN A 101 -5.02 -4.69 -18.90
CA ASN A 101 -4.42 -5.68 -18.00
C ASN A 101 -3.85 -5.00 -16.72
N MET A 102 -3.30 -5.81 -15.81
CA MET A 102 -2.75 -5.31 -14.54
C MET A 102 -1.56 -4.37 -14.74
N ALA A 103 -0.72 -4.59 -15.76
CA ALA A 103 0.42 -3.73 -16.05
C ALA A 103 -0.03 -2.33 -16.47
N ASP A 104 -1.07 -2.24 -17.31
CA ASP A 104 -1.66 -0.97 -17.72
C ASP A 104 -2.25 -0.21 -16.52
N LEU A 105 -2.91 -0.94 -15.61
CA LEU A 105 -3.45 -0.35 -14.38
C LEU A 105 -2.32 0.21 -13.51
N GLN A 106 -1.27 -0.58 -13.29
CA GLN A 106 -0.12 -0.14 -12.50
C GLN A 106 0.59 1.05 -13.14
N GLU A 107 0.76 1.05 -14.47
CA GLU A 107 1.35 2.18 -15.20
C GLU A 107 0.49 3.44 -15.10
N ALA A 108 -0.83 3.32 -15.19
CA ALA A 108 -1.74 4.46 -15.04
C ALA A 108 -1.60 5.07 -13.64
N LEU A 109 -1.59 4.22 -12.59
CA LEU A 109 -1.45 4.66 -11.21
C LEU A 109 -0.05 5.18 -10.86
N ALA A 110 1.00 4.69 -11.52
CA ALA A 110 2.39 5.11 -11.27
C ALA A 110 2.66 6.60 -11.52
N LYS A 111 1.78 7.29 -12.26
CA LYS A 111 1.87 8.74 -12.53
C LYS A 111 1.31 9.58 -11.37
N HIS A 112 0.57 8.96 -10.47
CA HIS A 112 -0.12 9.64 -9.37
C HIS A 112 0.63 9.50 -8.05
N ARG A 113 0.21 10.33 -7.09
CA ARG A 113 0.70 10.33 -5.70
C ARG A 113 -0.42 9.99 -4.74
N PRO A 114 -0.10 9.53 -3.52
CA PRO A 114 -1.10 9.44 -2.46
C PRO A 114 -1.79 10.79 -2.24
N GLY A 115 -3.12 10.78 -2.16
CA GLY A 115 -3.95 11.96 -2.09
C GLY A 115 -4.52 12.45 -3.42
N ASP A 116 -3.96 12.02 -4.56
CA ASP A 116 -4.54 12.35 -5.86
C ASP A 116 -5.90 11.65 -6.05
N LYS A 117 -6.79 12.33 -6.76
CA LYS A 117 -8.07 11.79 -7.17
C LYS A 117 -8.00 11.33 -8.61
N VAL A 118 -8.47 10.12 -8.87
CA VAL A 118 -8.55 9.52 -10.21
C VAL A 118 -9.96 9.05 -10.50
N LYS A 119 -10.33 9.06 -11.77
CA LYS A 119 -11.58 8.49 -12.26
C LYS A 119 -11.33 7.08 -12.75
N VAL A 120 -11.83 6.09 -12.01
CA VAL A 120 -11.75 4.68 -12.40
C VAL A 120 -13.00 4.32 -13.19
N LYS A 121 -12.82 3.90 -14.43
CA LYS A 121 -13.86 3.32 -15.25
C LYS A 121 -13.91 1.83 -15.03
N LEU A 122 -15.07 1.31 -14.75
CA LEU A 122 -15.27 -0.12 -14.50
C LEU A 122 -16.56 -0.61 -15.17
N MET A 123 -16.62 -1.91 -15.42
CA MET A 123 -17.81 -2.63 -15.87
C MET A 123 -18.40 -3.37 -14.68
N ARG A 124 -19.67 -3.14 -14.40
CA ARG A 124 -20.49 -3.82 -13.39
C ARG A 124 -21.86 -4.10 -13.99
N ASP A 125 -22.34 -5.34 -13.89
CA ASP A 125 -23.66 -5.75 -14.41
C ASP A 125 -23.89 -5.30 -15.85
N LYS A 126 -22.90 -5.46 -16.73
CA LYS A 126 -22.90 -5.05 -18.16
C LYS A 126 -23.06 -3.54 -18.37
N LYS A 127 -22.84 -2.73 -17.36
CA LYS A 127 -22.93 -1.27 -17.45
C LYS A 127 -21.58 -0.65 -17.09
N GLU A 128 -21.14 0.29 -17.93
CA GLU A 128 -19.98 1.11 -17.60
C GLU A 128 -20.34 2.08 -16.48
N LYS A 129 -19.45 2.15 -15.49
CA LYS A 129 -19.51 3.13 -14.39
C LYS A 129 -18.18 3.84 -14.28
N THR A 130 -18.25 5.10 -13.85
CA THR A 130 -17.08 5.88 -13.48
C THR A 130 -17.15 6.21 -12.00
N VAL A 131 -16.11 5.87 -11.26
CA VAL A 131 -16.00 6.08 -9.81
C VAL A 131 -14.80 6.97 -9.54
N GLU A 132 -14.99 8.04 -8.77
CA GLU A 132 -13.86 8.85 -8.27
C GLU A 132 -13.22 8.17 -7.07
N VAL A 133 -11.91 8.00 -7.11
CA VAL A 133 -11.13 7.33 -6.06
C VAL A 133 -10.00 8.24 -5.60
N THR A 134 -9.92 8.50 -4.30
CA THR A 134 -8.74 9.15 -3.70
C THR A 134 -7.68 8.09 -3.41
N LEU A 135 -6.54 8.21 -4.08
CA LEU A 135 -5.46 7.24 -3.97
C LEU A 135 -4.74 7.34 -2.61
N LYS A 136 -4.33 6.20 -2.10
CA LYS A 136 -3.59 6.05 -0.86
C LYS A 136 -2.25 5.38 -1.10
N ASN A 137 -1.33 5.53 -0.16
CA ASN A 137 -0.07 4.78 -0.15
C ASN A 137 -0.27 3.35 0.40
N GLU A 138 0.80 2.58 0.47
CA GLU A 138 0.79 1.20 0.99
C GLU A 138 0.32 1.11 2.45
N GLN A 139 0.53 2.18 3.24
CA GLN A 139 0.06 2.29 4.62
C GLN A 139 -1.44 2.67 4.72
N GLY A 140 -2.15 2.79 3.60
CA GLY A 140 -3.57 3.13 3.56
C GLY A 140 -3.86 4.60 3.89
N THR A 141 -2.88 5.50 3.75
CA THR A 141 -3.02 6.93 4.00
C THR A 141 -2.86 7.75 2.71
N THR A 142 -3.42 8.97 2.71
CA THR A 142 -3.23 9.95 1.62
C THR A 142 -2.01 10.85 1.85
N LYS A 143 -1.27 10.63 2.95
CA LYS A 143 -0.11 11.45 3.27
C LYS A 143 1.06 11.13 2.36
N ILE A 144 1.73 12.17 1.90
CA ILE A 144 3.02 12.06 1.21
C ILE A 144 4.06 11.68 2.27
N VAL A 145 4.75 10.58 2.01
CA VAL A 145 5.89 10.17 2.85
C VAL A 145 7.07 11.08 2.50
N LYS A 146 7.50 11.92 3.42
CA LYS A 146 8.60 12.87 3.18
C LYS A 146 9.99 12.29 3.41
N ASP A 147 10.08 11.06 3.90
CA ASP A 147 11.36 10.40 4.20
C ASP A 147 11.33 8.92 3.83
N ALA A 148 12.36 8.47 3.14
CA ALA A 148 12.61 7.08 2.81
C ALA A 148 12.62 6.15 4.06
N GLY A 149 12.92 6.71 5.25
CA GLY A 149 13.00 5.96 6.49
C GLY A 149 11.69 5.31 6.90
N MET A 150 10.56 6.01 6.79
CA MET A 150 9.26 5.47 7.25
C MET A 150 8.68 4.43 6.30
N GLU A 151 8.93 4.55 5.00
CA GLU A 151 8.52 3.55 3.99
C GLU A 151 9.30 2.25 4.17
N ILE A 152 10.59 2.32 4.47
CA ILE A 152 11.46 1.16 4.75
C ILE A 152 10.91 0.33 5.93
N LEU A 153 10.28 0.98 6.91
CA LEU A 153 9.67 0.25 8.04
C LEU A 153 8.54 -0.68 7.62
N GLY A 154 7.83 -0.39 6.53
CA GLY A 154 6.69 -1.18 6.08
C GLY A 154 5.55 -1.22 7.11
N ALA A 155 5.31 -0.12 7.84
CA ALA A 155 4.29 -0.08 8.88
C ALA A 155 3.54 1.25 8.90
N ALA A 156 2.29 1.20 9.31
CA ALA A 156 1.45 2.36 9.55
C ALA A 156 1.34 2.65 11.04
N PHE A 157 1.43 3.93 11.39
CA PHE A 157 1.43 4.40 12.77
C PHE A 157 0.32 5.40 13.03
N LYS A 158 -0.20 5.37 14.23
CA LYS A 158 -1.18 6.34 14.74
C LYS A 158 -0.84 6.70 16.18
N GLU A 159 -1.06 7.96 16.56
CA GLU A 159 -1.00 8.36 17.96
C GLU A 159 -1.99 7.50 18.77
N LEU A 160 -1.59 7.11 19.97
CA LEU A 160 -2.40 6.24 20.82
C LEU A 160 -3.72 6.93 21.16
N PRO A 161 -4.89 6.31 20.87
CA PRO A 161 -6.19 6.85 21.23
C PRO A 161 -6.36 6.98 22.74
N ASP A 162 -7.13 7.98 23.19
CA ASP A 162 -7.28 8.27 24.63
C ASP A 162 -7.93 7.13 25.42
N ASP A 163 -8.80 6.35 24.80
CA ASP A 163 -9.39 5.17 25.40
C ASP A 163 -8.34 4.10 25.73
N LEU A 164 -7.43 3.83 24.79
CA LEU A 164 -6.32 2.91 25.00
C LEU A 164 -5.29 3.45 25.99
N LYS A 165 -5.05 4.76 26.02
CA LYS A 165 -4.19 5.38 27.05
C LYS A 165 -4.74 5.12 28.44
N LYS A 166 -6.04 5.31 28.64
CA LYS A 166 -6.70 5.04 29.93
C LYS A 166 -6.67 3.57 30.29
N GLN A 167 -7.02 2.69 29.35
CA GLN A 167 -7.05 1.24 29.56
C GLN A 167 -5.69 0.66 29.96
N LEU A 168 -4.62 1.14 29.34
CA LEU A 168 -3.25 0.64 29.56
C LEU A 168 -2.45 1.49 30.55
N ASN A 169 -3.08 2.52 31.14
CA ASN A 169 -2.44 3.51 32.03
C ASN A 169 -1.17 4.13 31.42
N LEU A 170 -1.27 4.54 30.14
CA LEU A 170 -0.19 5.13 29.36
C LEU A 170 -0.47 6.61 29.12
N GLY A 171 0.57 7.45 29.24
CA GLY A 171 0.45 8.88 28.92
C GLY A 171 0.61 9.20 27.44
N TYR A 172 1.28 8.32 26.69
CA TYR A 172 1.59 8.50 25.27
C TYR A 172 1.94 7.17 24.60
N GLY A 173 2.08 7.19 23.29
CA GLY A 173 2.54 6.04 22.50
C GLY A 173 2.12 6.17 21.05
N LEU A 174 2.80 5.41 20.18
CA LEU A 174 2.42 5.22 18.78
C LEU A 174 1.93 3.80 18.57
N GLN A 175 0.69 3.64 18.17
CA GLN A 175 0.13 2.34 17.83
C GLN A 175 0.50 1.97 16.40
N VAL A 176 1.02 0.78 16.21
CA VAL A 176 1.19 0.14 14.90
C VAL A 176 -0.17 -0.35 14.43
N THR A 177 -0.74 0.35 13.43
CA THR A 177 -2.08 0.06 12.91
C THR A 177 -2.09 -0.91 11.74
N GLY A 178 -0.94 -1.09 11.09
CA GLY A 178 -0.72 -2.05 10.00
C GLY A 178 0.75 -2.37 9.87
N VAL A 179 1.05 -3.58 9.41
CA VAL A 179 2.41 -4.02 9.05
C VAL A 179 2.30 -4.75 7.72
N SER A 180 3.08 -4.31 6.74
CA SER A 180 3.30 -4.93 5.45
C SER A 180 4.72 -5.50 5.38
N SER A 181 5.15 -5.96 4.20
CA SER A 181 6.55 -6.35 3.98
C SER A 181 7.48 -5.17 4.26
N GLY A 182 8.53 -5.37 5.06
CA GLY A 182 9.51 -4.35 5.41
C GLY A 182 10.17 -4.60 6.76
N LYS A 183 11.08 -3.72 7.14
CA LYS A 183 11.98 -3.89 8.30
C LYS A 183 11.25 -4.16 9.63
N MET A 184 10.03 -3.62 9.84
CA MET A 184 9.23 -3.89 11.03
C MET A 184 8.70 -5.33 11.04
N SER A 185 8.24 -5.84 9.88
CA SER A 185 7.82 -7.24 9.72
C SER A 185 8.98 -8.19 9.98
N ASP A 186 10.15 -7.88 9.42
CA ASP A 186 11.37 -8.70 9.52
C ASP A 186 11.86 -8.76 10.98
N ALA A 187 11.73 -7.66 11.70
CA ALA A 187 12.01 -7.59 13.14
C ALA A 187 10.93 -8.28 14.01
N GLY A 188 9.84 -8.79 13.43
CA GLY A 188 8.77 -9.47 14.15
C GLY A 188 7.76 -8.54 14.83
N VAL A 189 7.76 -7.25 14.52
CA VAL A 189 6.75 -6.31 15.01
C VAL A 189 5.41 -6.62 14.35
N ARG A 190 4.33 -6.58 15.13
CA ARG A 190 2.98 -6.91 14.66
C ARG A 190 2.01 -5.76 14.86
N LYS A 191 0.93 -5.74 14.07
CA LYS A 191 -0.21 -4.84 14.25
C LYS A 191 -0.68 -4.86 15.71
N GLY A 192 -0.98 -3.68 16.25
CA GLY A 192 -1.43 -3.52 17.64
C GLY A 192 -0.30 -3.21 18.63
N PHE A 193 0.97 -3.41 18.29
CA PHE A 193 2.08 -3.01 19.15
C PHE A 193 2.07 -1.48 19.37
N ILE A 194 2.31 -1.06 20.61
CA ILE A 194 2.34 0.35 21.00
C ILE A 194 3.78 0.70 21.32
N ILE A 195 4.40 1.50 20.50
CA ILE A 195 5.78 1.97 20.68
C ILE A 195 5.75 3.11 21.70
N LEU A 196 6.46 2.95 22.79
CA LEU A 196 6.64 3.96 23.84
C LEU A 196 7.95 4.71 23.65
N LYS A 197 9.00 4.00 23.26
CA LYS A 197 10.32 4.59 22.99
C LYS A 197 10.94 3.99 21.73
N ALA A 198 11.70 4.81 21.02
CA ALA A 198 12.60 4.41 19.94
C ALA A 198 13.97 5.02 20.21
N ASN A 199 15.03 4.20 20.26
CA ASN A 199 16.39 4.62 20.67
C ASN A 199 16.36 5.52 21.92
N ASP A 200 15.63 5.07 22.96
CA ASP A 200 15.39 5.76 24.24
C ASP A 200 14.62 7.09 24.16
N GLN A 201 14.27 7.57 22.98
CA GLN A 201 13.44 8.75 22.81
C GLN A 201 11.94 8.40 22.95
N PRO A 202 11.14 9.21 23.67
CA PRO A 202 9.72 8.94 23.86
C PRO A 202 8.92 9.21 22.57
N MET A 203 8.04 8.29 22.21
CA MET A 203 7.21 8.34 20.99
C MET A 203 5.83 8.91 21.28
N ARG A 204 5.65 10.21 21.18
CA ARG A 204 4.38 10.90 21.42
C ARG A 204 3.60 11.14 20.12
N LYS A 205 4.33 11.48 19.04
CA LYS A 205 3.80 11.79 17.71
C LYS A 205 4.55 11.00 16.66
N VAL A 206 3.94 10.83 15.50
CA VAL A 206 4.59 10.16 14.36
C VAL A 206 5.89 10.88 13.96
N SER A 207 5.92 12.21 14.07
CA SER A 207 7.14 13.01 13.82
C SER A 207 8.32 12.64 14.71
N ASP A 208 8.08 12.21 15.96
CA ASP A 208 9.15 11.80 16.86
C ASP A 208 9.86 10.54 16.32
N LEU A 209 9.06 9.61 15.77
CA LEU A 209 9.60 8.41 15.14
C LEU A 209 10.37 8.74 13.85
N GLU A 210 9.88 9.70 13.05
CA GLU A 210 10.58 10.19 11.85
C GLU A 210 11.96 10.77 12.19
N GLU A 211 12.07 11.57 13.25
CA GLU A 211 13.33 12.16 13.69
C GLU A 211 14.33 11.11 14.16
N VAL A 212 13.86 10.15 14.98
CA VAL A 212 14.73 9.07 15.46
C VAL A 212 15.17 8.17 14.32
N MET A 213 14.28 7.89 13.35
CA MET A 213 14.62 7.14 12.14
C MET A 213 15.72 7.82 11.32
N LYS A 214 15.60 9.15 11.09
CA LYS A 214 16.63 9.94 10.37
C LYS A 214 17.99 9.84 11.04
N ALA A 215 18.01 9.88 12.36
CA ALA A 215 19.24 9.74 13.14
C ALA A 215 19.79 8.31 13.08
N ALA A 216 18.92 7.29 13.19
CA ALA A 216 19.30 5.89 13.16
C ALA A 216 19.90 5.46 11.82
N VAL A 217 19.31 5.87 10.69
CA VAL A 217 19.84 5.59 9.34
C VAL A 217 21.22 6.19 9.12
N LYS A 218 21.53 7.33 9.75
CA LYS A 218 22.84 7.99 9.67
C LYS A 218 23.84 7.44 10.68
N SER A 219 23.42 6.63 11.64
CA SER A 219 24.31 6.05 12.65
C SER A 219 25.11 4.88 12.07
N PRO A 220 26.31 4.59 12.62
CA PRO A 220 27.12 3.48 12.14
C PRO A 220 26.43 2.11 12.22
N ASN A 221 25.57 1.92 13.19
CA ASN A 221 24.91 0.63 13.43
C ASN A 221 23.61 0.47 12.65
N GLN A 222 23.02 1.57 12.18
CA GLN A 222 21.74 1.59 11.42
C GLN A 222 20.65 0.71 12.04
N VAL A 223 20.48 0.74 13.36
CA VAL A 223 19.49 -0.04 14.10
C VAL A 223 18.54 0.89 14.85
N LEU A 224 17.26 0.54 14.81
CA LEU A 224 16.21 1.20 15.56
C LEU A 224 15.73 0.27 16.68
N PHE A 225 16.05 0.60 17.93
CA PHE A 225 15.58 -0.14 19.09
C PHE A 225 14.22 0.38 19.54
N LEU A 226 13.22 -0.49 19.53
CA LEU A 226 11.86 -0.17 19.92
C LEU A 226 11.53 -0.81 21.27
N THR A 227 10.97 0.00 22.16
CA THR A 227 10.41 -0.49 23.44
C THR A 227 8.95 -0.09 23.50
N GLY A 228 8.08 -1.02 23.90
CA GLY A 228 6.66 -0.76 23.95
C GLY A 228 5.87 -1.86 24.63
N VAL A 229 4.55 -1.83 24.42
CA VAL A 229 3.61 -2.80 24.98
C VAL A 229 2.60 -3.26 23.93
N PHE A 230 2.10 -4.45 24.09
CA PHE A 230 0.94 -4.95 23.35
C PHE A 230 -0.37 -4.54 24.06
N PRO A 231 -1.52 -4.56 23.38
CA PRO A 231 -2.82 -4.32 24.03
C PRO A 231 -3.13 -5.23 25.21
N SER A 232 -2.47 -6.41 25.27
CA SER A 232 -2.53 -7.32 26.43
C SER A 232 -1.75 -6.85 27.65
N GLY A 233 -1.04 -5.71 27.57
CA GLY A 233 -0.13 -5.23 28.61
C GLY A 233 1.27 -5.87 28.60
N LYS A 234 1.51 -6.87 27.75
CA LYS A 234 2.83 -7.52 27.63
C LYS A 234 3.84 -6.53 27.01
N ARG A 235 5.00 -6.39 27.65
CA ARG A 235 6.10 -5.59 27.10
C ARG A 235 6.74 -6.28 25.90
N GLY A 236 7.17 -5.48 24.91
CA GLY A 236 7.90 -5.91 23.73
C GLY A 236 9.13 -5.05 23.50
N TYR A 237 10.20 -5.70 23.00
CA TYR A 237 11.47 -5.08 22.65
C TYR A 237 11.85 -5.60 21.28
N PHE A 238 12.15 -4.70 20.35
CA PHE A 238 12.51 -5.07 18.99
C PHE A 238 13.73 -4.28 18.53
N ALA A 239 14.63 -4.95 17.83
CA ALA A 239 15.72 -4.32 17.10
C ALA A 239 15.39 -4.40 15.62
N VAL A 240 15.18 -3.26 15.00
CA VAL A 240 14.86 -3.13 13.57
C VAL A 240 16.13 -2.74 12.85
N ASP A 241 16.65 -3.63 12.02
CA ASP A 241 17.80 -3.39 11.17
C ASP A 241 17.41 -2.52 9.98
N LEU A 242 18.04 -1.36 9.85
CA LEU A 242 17.77 -0.37 8.82
C LEU A 242 18.79 -0.40 7.67
N THR A 243 19.75 -1.35 7.69
CA THR A 243 20.74 -1.50 6.61
C THR A 243 20.00 -1.78 5.30
N GLN A 244 20.44 -1.15 4.22
CA GLN A 244 19.96 -1.45 2.87
C GLN A 244 20.73 -2.66 2.34
N GLU A 245 20.01 -3.67 1.86
CA GLU A 245 20.58 -4.76 1.08
C GLU A 245 20.90 -4.31 -0.34
#